data_be6644bbed3f8e4df8a274c2e4917137
#
_entry.id   be6644bbed3f8e4df8a274c2e4917137
#
_cell.length_a   1.000
_cell.length_b   1.000
_cell.length_c   1.000
_cell.angle_alpha   90.00
_cell.angle_beta   90.00
_cell.angle_gamma   90.00
#
_symmetry.space_group_name_H-M   'P 1'
#
loop_
_entity.id
_entity.type
_entity.pdbx_description
1 polymer ?
#
loop_
_entity_poly.entity_id
_entity_poly.type
_entity_poly.pdbx_seq_one_letter_code
_entity_poly.pdbx_strand_id
1 'polypeptide(L)'
;MPQGRHIKVLGRGAADRLGDAKNVEAMLRELIDILGMRILGAPHMYEVETEIAKLGVEPFEDEGGVTGVCVLSTSHCAIHTWPLRPFFVMDVYSCRDFDPSLVERHLASKLGAYELQVTDVSFALEFGAPARRTAPRRSGRDSLRGWGGARRGRLAEPDDLHRDRS
;
A
#
# COMPACT_ATOMS: atom_id res chain seq x y z
N MET A 1 -3.13 -20.48 4.94
CA MET A 1 -2.59 -19.15 4.56
C MET A 1 -3.00 -18.17 5.63
N PRO A 2 -2.14 -17.27 6.11
CA PRO A 2 -2.60 -16.24 7.04
C PRO A 2 -3.66 -15.40 6.31
N GLN A 3 -4.79 -15.27 6.94
CA GLN A 3 -5.88 -14.42 6.47
C GLN A 3 -5.45 -12.98 6.80
N GLY A 4 -5.14 -12.18 5.79
CA GLY A 4 -4.81 -10.77 6.00
C GLY A 4 -6.02 -10.00 6.52
N ARG A 5 -5.76 -8.91 7.26
CA ARG A 5 -6.81 -8.00 7.69
C ARG A 5 -6.70 -6.67 6.94
N HIS A 6 -7.83 -6.16 6.53
CA HIS A 6 -7.93 -4.87 5.87
C HIS A 6 -9.11 -4.08 6.47
N ILE A 7 -8.81 -2.95 7.08
CA ILE A 7 -9.84 -2.06 7.62
C ILE A 7 -9.74 -0.66 7.02
N LYS A 8 -10.89 -0.03 6.89
CA LYS A 8 -11.02 1.41 6.64
C LYS A 8 -11.61 2.08 7.86
N VAL A 9 -11.05 3.21 8.23
CA VAL A 9 -11.50 4.00 9.36
C VAL A 9 -11.87 5.39 8.87
N LEU A 10 -13.07 5.81 9.21
CA LEU A 10 -13.52 7.19 9.10
C LEU A 10 -13.73 7.71 10.51
N GLY A 11 -13.23 8.89 10.81
CA GLY A 11 -13.38 9.45 12.16
C GLY A 11 -13.24 10.95 12.21
N ARG A 12 -13.69 11.51 13.32
CA ARG A 12 -13.43 12.89 13.69
C ARG A 12 -12.30 12.94 14.73
N GLY A 13 -11.55 14.04 14.76
CA GLY A 13 -10.43 14.22 15.69
C GLY A 13 -10.21 15.66 16.04
N ALA A 14 -9.25 15.94 16.91
CA ALA A 14 -8.87 17.30 17.29
C ALA A 14 -8.17 17.99 16.09
N ALA A 15 -8.68 19.15 15.67
CA ALA A 15 -8.21 19.86 14.47
C ALA A 15 -6.70 20.17 14.53
N ASP A 16 -6.19 20.60 15.68
CA ASP A 16 -4.78 20.89 15.92
C ASP A 16 -3.89 19.65 15.76
N ARG A 17 -4.38 18.49 16.18
CA ARG A 17 -3.66 17.22 16.05
C ARG A 17 -3.71 16.65 14.63
N LEU A 18 -4.83 16.86 13.94
CA LEU A 18 -5.00 16.43 12.54
C LEU A 18 -4.20 17.29 11.57
N GLY A 19 -3.96 18.56 11.89
CA GLY A 19 -3.15 19.48 11.07
C GLY A 19 -1.65 19.42 11.36
N ASP A 20 -1.21 18.70 12.37
CA ASP A 20 0.20 18.56 12.71
C ASP A 20 0.80 17.29 12.05
N ALA A 21 1.55 17.50 10.96
CA ALA A 21 2.18 16.41 10.23
C ALA A 21 3.13 15.57 11.10
N LYS A 22 3.81 16.18 12.08
CA LYS A 22 4.70 15.45 13.00
C LYS A 22 3.93 14.57 13.95
N ASN A 23 2.78 15.07 14.46
CA ASN A 23 1.90 14.27 15.29
C ASN A 23 1.29 13.10 14.50
N VAL A 24 0.85 13.33 13.26
CA VAL A 24 0.32 12.28 12.39
C VAL A 24 1.39 11.25 12.05
N GLU A 25 2.62 11.66 11.75
CA GLU A 25 3.73 10.74 11.52
C GLU A 25 4.04 9.89 12.75
N ALA A 26 4.13 10.51 13.93
CA ALA A 26 4.39 9.80 15.17
C ALA A 26 3.26 8.79 15.46
N MET A 27 2.02 9.18 15.26
CA MET A 27 0.85 8.29 15.38
C MET A 27 0.97 7.08 14.45
N LEU A 28 1.32 7.27 13.18
CA LEU A 28 1.49 6.17 12.22
C LEU A 28 2.61 5.21 12.63
N ARG A 29 3.77 5.72 13.04
CA ARG A 29 4.91 4.91 13.48
C ARG A 29 4.56 4.05 14.70
N GLU A 30 3.98 4.67 15.72
CA GLU A 30 3.57 3.97 16.94
C GLU A 30 2.50 2.92 16.65
N LEU A 31 1.52 3.22 15.76
CA LEU A 31 0.50 2.25 15.37
C LEU A 31 1.12 1.03 14.70
N ILE A 32 2.07 1.23 13.79
CA ILE A 32 2.77 0.15 13.09
C ILE A 32 3.48 -0.76 14.09
N ASP A 33 4.12 -0.18 15.11
CA ASP A 33 4.79 -0.92 16.17
C ASP A 33 3.78 -1.69 17.06
N ILE A 34 2.67 -1.05 17.44
CA ILE A 34 1.57 -1.68 18.21
C ILE A 34 0.99 -2.88 17.48
N LEU A 35 0.85 -2.79 16.16
CA LEU A 35 0.33 -3.87 15.32
C LEU A 35 1.40 -4.92 14.96
N GLY A 36 2.64 -4.75 15.43
CA GLY A 36 3.75 -5.67 15.17
C GLY A 36 4.13 -5.76 13.70
N MET A 37 3.93 -4.68 12.96
CA MET A 37 4.26 -4.59 11.54
C MET A 37 5.67 -4.04 11.34
N ARG A 38 6.26 -4.33 10.17
CA ARG A 38 7.59 -3.83 9.81
C ARG A 38 7.50 -2.75 8.75
N ILE A 39 7.94 -1.55 9.09
CA ILE A 39 8.04 -0.44 8.15
C ILE A 39 9.23 -0.63 7.19
N LEU A 40 9.05 -0.27 5.92
CA LEU A 40 10.08 -0.26 4.88
C LEU A 40 10.42 1.20 4.53
N GLY A 41 11.38 1.77 5.25
CA GLY A 41 11.79 3.16 5.09
C GLY A 41 11.00 4.13 5.98
N ALA A 42 11.15 5.43 5.74
CA ALA A 42 10.42 6.46 6.47
C ALA A 42 8.97 6.57 5.95
N PRO A 43 8.01 6.98 6.78
CA PRO A 43 6.71 7.41 6.30
C PRO A 43 6.85 8.56 5.31
N HIS A 44 6.03 8.55 4.27
CA HIS A 44 5.91 9.66 3.34
C HIS A 44 4.80 10.58 3.83
N MET A 45 5.18 11.77 4.27
CA MET A 45 4.25 12.75 4.83
C MET A 45 4.21 13.97 3.91
N TYR A 46 3.00 14.48 3.67
CA TYR A 46 2.76 15.67 2.87
C TYR A 46 1.77 16.57 3.60
N GLU A 47 2.17 17.83 3.78
CA GLU A 47 1.24 18.90 4.16
C GLU A 47 0.64 19.47 2.87
N VAL A 48 -0.67 19.39 2.76
CA VAL A 48 -1.42 19.91 1.61
C VAL A 48 -1.97 21.28 2.00
N GLU A 49 -1.56 22.29 1.28
CA GLU A 49 -2.10 23.64 1.47
C GLU A 49 -3.49 23.73 0.86
N THR A 50 -4.32 24.61 1.42
CA THR A 50 -5.64 24.92 0.84
C THR A 50 -5.44 25.62 -0.52
N GLU A 51 -5.78 24.95 -1.61
CA GLU A 51 -5.69 25.49 -2.96
C GLU A 51 -7.06 25.44 -3.66
N ILE A 52 -7.37 26.53 -4.36
CA ILE A 52 -8.44 26.55 -5.36
C ILE A 52 -7.78 26.36 -6.71
N ALA A 53 -7.63 25.12 -7.15
CA ALA A 53 -7.06 24.80 -8.46
C ALA A 53 -8.15 24.81 -9.53
N LYS A 54 -7.91 25.55 -10.61
CA LYS A 54 -8.74 25.48 -11.82
C LYS A 54 -8.20 24.36 -12.71
N LEU A 55 -8.72 23.17 -12.55
CA LEU A 55 -8.44 22.04 -13.43
C LEU A 55 -9.61 21.86 -14.40
N GLY A 56 -9.43 22.27 -15.65
CA GLY A 56 -10.46 22.10 -16.68
C GLY A 56 -11.67 23.01 -16.50
N VAL A 57 -12.87 22.44 -16.49
CA VAL A 57 -14.16 23.18 -16.52
C VAL A 57 -14.69 23.49 -15.12
N GLU A 58 -14.32 22.67 -14.12
CA GLU A 58 -14.78 22.82 -12.73
C GLU A 58 -13.63 23.22 -11.81
N PRO A 59 -13.85 24.18 -10.89
CA PRO A 59 -12.86 24.48 -9.86
C PRO A 59 -12.76 23.31 -8.89
N PHE A 60 -11.53 22.87 -8.62
CA PHE A 60 -11.25 21.93 -7.55
C PHE A 60 -10.78 22.71 -6.33
N GLU A 61 -11.45 22.50 -5.20
CA GLU A 61 -11.05 23.05 -3.91
C GLU A 61 -10.38 21.97 -3.08
N ASP A 62 -9.09 22.13 -2.78
CA ASP A 62 -8.42 21.32 -1.77
C ASP A 62 -8.51 22.06 -0.42
N GLU A 63 -9.13 21.41 0.56
CA GLU A 63 -9.29 21.99 1.90
C GLU A 63 -8.02 21.90 2.75
N GLY A 64 -6.98 21.34 2.18
CA GLY A 64 -5.70 21.15 2.87
C GLY A 64 -5.77 20.10 3.96
N GLY A 65 -4.60 19.83 4.55
CA GLY A 65 -4.44 18.88 5.63
C GLY A 65 -3.15 18.07 5.53
N VAL A 66 -3.15 16.90 6.14
CA VAL A 66 -1.97 16.01 6.14
C VAL A 66 -2.32 14.71 5.43
N THR A 67 -1.47 14.33 4.48
CA THR A 67 -1.49 13.02 3.85
C THR A 67 -0.26 12.24 4.26
N GLY A 68 -0.45 11.04 4.80
CA GLY A 68 0.64 10.17 5.24
C GLY A 68 0.50 8.75 4.68
N VAL A 69 1.60 8.17 4.20
CA VAL A 69 1.63 6.79 3.71
C VAL A 69 2.85 6.06 4.26
N CYS A 70 2.63 4.89 4.81
CA CYS A 70 3.67 3.98 5.25
C CYS A 70 3.67 2.72 4.39
N VAL A 71 4.79 2.45 3.73
CA VAL A 71 5.02 1.17 3.06
C VAL A 71 5.56 0.18 4.08
N LEU A 72 4.88 -0.96 4.20
CA LEU A 72 5.22 -1.99 5.16
C LEU A 72 5.61 -3.28 4.43
N SER A 73 6.24 -4.22 5.14
CA SER A 73 6.57 -5.52 4.58
C SER A 73 5.28 -6.28 4.26
N THR A 74 4.89 -6.32 2.97
CA THR A 74 3.66 -6.94 2.44
C THR A 74 2.35 -6.33 2.97
N SER A 75 2.39 -5.05 3.39
CA SER A 75 1.27 -4.34 4.01
C SER A 75 1.41 -2.84 3.73
N HIS A 76 0.43 -2.06 4.14
CA HIS A 76 0.49 -0.60 4.10
C HIS A 76 -0.43 0.04 5.13
N CYS A 77 -0.16 1.31 5.41
CA CYS A 77 -1.03 2.16 6.20
C CYS A 77 -1.04 3.56 5.57
N ALA A 78 -2.20 4.11 5.36
CA ALA A 78 -2.37 5.44 4.78
C ALA A 78 -3.41 6.25 5.57
N ILE A 79 -3.21 7.55 5.67
CA ILE A 79 -4.14 8.48 6.31
C ILE A 79 -4.24 9.78 5.50
N HIS A 80 -5.45 10.33 5.45
CA HIS A 80 -5.74 11.67 4.96
C HIS A 80 -6.52 12.41 6.02
N THR A 81 -6.13 13.65 6.31
CA THR A 81 -6.78 14.48 7.33
C THR A 81 -7.30 15.78 6.72
N TRP A 82 -8.41 16.29 7.28
CA TRP A 82 -8.99 17.57 6.92
C TRP A 82 -9.24 18.38 8.21
N PRO A 83 -8.23 19.13 8.71
CA PRO A 83 -8.33 19.84 9.98
C PRO A 83 -9.47 20.86 10.03
N LEU A 84 -9.79 21.51 8.89
CA LEU A 84 -10.88 22.50 8.81
C LEU A 84 -12.28 21.89 9.02
N ARG A 85 -12.44 20.59 8.68
CA ARG A 85 -13.66 19.81 8.91
C ARG A 85 -13.55 18.80 10.03
N PRO A 86 -12.59 18.90 10.89
CA PRO A 86 -11.94 18.00 11.85
C PRO A 86 -12.30 16.52 11.66
N PHE A 87 -12.01 15.98 10.46
CA PHE A 87 -12.18 14.57 10.18
C PHE A 87 -10.95 13.97 9.47
N PHE A 88 -10.90 12.65 9.42
CA PHE A 88 -9.86 11.90 8.72
C PHE A 88 -10.39 10.59 8.15
N VAL A 89 -9.69 10.07 7.16
CA VAL A 89 -9.88 8.73 6.60
C VAL A 89 -8.56 7.98 6.70
N MET A 90 -8.63 6.73 7.14
CA MET A 90 -7.45 5.88 7.26
C MET A 90 -7.69 4.51 6.66
N ASP A 91 -6.66 3.96 6.03
CA ASP A 91 -6.64 2.63 5.44
C ASP A 91 -5.50 1.83 6.07
N VAL A 92 -5.79 0.65 6.61
CA VAL A 92 -4.81 -0.24 7.24
C VAL A 92 -4.97 -1.63 6.66
N TYR A 93 -4.00 -2.04 5.86
CA TYR A 93 -3.89 -3.39 5.34
C TYR A 93 -2.72 -4.13 5.94
N SER A 94 -2.96 -5.32 6.44
CA SER A 94 -1.95 -6.25 6.93
C SER A 94 -2.09 -7.62 6.27
N CYS A 95 -0.97 -8.22 5.89
CA CYS A 95 -0.94 -9.61 5.46
C CYS A 95 -1.19 -10.61 6.61
N ARG A 96 -1.29 -10.12 7.84
CA ARG A 96 -1.61 -10.88 9.06
C ARG A 96 -2.86 -10.31 9.70
N ASP A 97 -3.50 -11.12 10.51
CA ASP A 97 -4.60 -10.66 11.34
C ASP A 97 -4.10 -9.73 12.47
N PHE A 98 -4.91 -8.77 12.86
CA PHE A 98 -4.71 -7.89 14.01
C PHE A 98 -6.05 -7.50 14.64
N ASP A 99 -6.03 -7.04 15.89
CA ASP A 99 -7.21 -6.54 16.58
C ASP A 99 -7.52 -5.08 16.17
N PRO A 100 -8.63 -4.79 15.46
CA PRO A 100 -9.00 -3.43 15.09
C PRO A 100 -9.15 -2.48 16.27
N SER A 101 -9.51 -2.98 17.46
CA SER A 101 -9.65 -2.15 18.65
C SER A 101 -8.33 -1.49 19.10
N LEU A 102 -7.18 -2.05 18.71
CA LEU A 102 -5.88 -1.41 18.93
C LEU A 102 -5.77 -0.12 18.12
N VAL A 103 -6.25 -0.15 16.86
CA VAL A 103 -6.27 1.02 15.97
C VAL A 103 -7.17 2.10 16.57
N GLU A 104 -8.39 1.76 16.96
CA GLU A 104 -9.36 2.68 17.53
C GLU A 104 -8.81 3.38 18.78
N ARG A 105 -8.28 2.61 19.74
CA ARG A 105 -7.69 3.16 20.98
C ARG A 105 -6.51 4.08 20.70
N HIS A 106 -5.67 3.71 19.74
CA HIS A 106 -4.50 4.51 19.40
C HIS A 106 -4.90 5.84 18.73
N LEU A 107 -5.85 5.80 17.79
CA LEU A 107 -6.40 7.00 17.14
C LEU A 107 -7.07 7.93 18.16
N ALA A 108 -7.85 7.38 19.08
CA ALA A 108 -8.46 8.17 20.17
C ALA A 108 -7.40 8.89 21.02
N SER A 109 -6.32 8.21 21.37
CA SER A 109 -5.23 8.76 22.17
C SER A 109 -4.43 9.83 21.44
N LYS A 110 -4.05 9.58 20.19
CA LYS A 110 -3.09 10.43 19.44
C LYS A 110 -3.74 11.54 18.66
N LEU A 111 -4.87 11.28 18.03
CA LEU A 111 -5.60 12.28 17.25
C LEU A 111 -6.78 12.90 18.01
N GLY A 112 -7.03 12.47 19.26
CA GLY A 112 -8.25 12.83 19.97
C GLY A 112 -9.49 12.35 19.21
N ALA A 113 -9.38 11.19 18.57
CA ALA A 113 -10.42 10.70 17.68
C ALA A 113 -11.69 10.30 18.43
N TYR A 114 -12.83 10.62 17.85
CA TYR A 114 -14.17 10.28 18.30
C TYR A 114 -15.06 10.02 17.08
N GLU A 115 -16.26 9.48 17.29
CA GLU A 115 -17.18 9.11 16.21
C GLU A 115 -16.50 8.21 15.14
N LEU A 116 -15.75 7.21 15.63
CA LEU A 116 -15.04 6.30 14.73
C LEU A 116 -15.99 5.31 14.07
N GLN A 117 -15.91 5.21 12.75
CA GLN A 117 -16.52 4.15 11.96
C GLN A 117 -15.41 3.27 11.38
N VAL A 118 -15.33 2.03 11.86
CA VAL A 118 -14.40 1.03 11.38
C VAL A 118 -15.13 0.03 10.50
N THR A 119 -14.66 -0.14 9.27
CA THR A 119 -15.22 -1.09 8.32
C THR A 119 -14.16 -2.12 7.98
N ASP A 120 -14.43 -3.40 8.28
CA ASP A 120 -13.60 -4.52 7.87
C ASP A 120 -13.91 -4.84 6.39
N VAL A 121 -12.91 -4.73 5.54
CA VAL A 121 -12.97 -5.01 4.10
C VAL A 121 -12.05 -6.16 3.72
N SER A 122 -11.69 -7.00 4.68
CA SER A 122 -10.84 -8.17 4.48
C SER A 122 -11.48 -9.14 3.49
N PHE A 123 -10.66 -9.76 2.64
CA PHE A 123 -11.13 -10.82 1.74
C PHE A 123 -10.62 -12.17 2.21
N ALA A 124 -11.47 -13.17 2.16
CA ALA A 124 -11.03 -14.54 2.13
C ALA A 124 -10.50 -14.85 0.73
N LEU A 125 -9.19 -14.83 0.53
CA LEU A 125 -8.58 -15.32 -0.70
C LEU A 125 -8.60 -16.86 -0.67
N GLU A 126 -9.65 -17.46 -1.21
CA GLU A 126 -9.67 -18.88 -1.53
C GLU A 126 -8.84 -19.07 -2.82
N PHE A 127 -7.53 -19.19 -2.67
CA PHE A 127 -6.75 -19.80 -3.73
C PHE A 127 -7.13 -21.26 -3.77
N GLY A 128 -7.83 -21.69 -4.83
CA GLY A 128 -8.06 -23.10 -5.10
C GLY A 128 -6.73 -23.84 -4.99
N ALA A 129 -6.76 -25.06 -4.42
CA ALA A 129 -5.56 -25.87 -4.26
C ALA A 129 -4.77 -25.86 -5.58
N PRO A 130 -3.43 -25.64 -5.57
CA PRO A 130 -2.65 -25.58 -6.78
C PRO A 130 -2.93 -26.86 -7.58
N ALA A 131 -3.37 -26.69 -8.83
CA ALA A 131 -3.64 -27.82 -9.71
C ALA A 131 -2.43 -28.75 -9.60
N ARG A 132 -2.63 -29.98 -9.17
CA ARG A 132 -1.57 -31.00 -9.14
C ARG A 132 -0.98 -31.01 -10.52
N ARG A 133 0.28 -30.55 -10.66
CA ARG A 133 1.03 -30.72 -11.89
C ARG A 133 1.10 -32.22 -12.13
N THR A 134 0.21 -32.74 -12.96
CA THR A 134 0.34 -34.09 -13.48
C THR A 134 1.64 -34.11 -14.25
N ALA A 135 2.60 -34.86 -13.74
CA ALA A 135 3.83 -35.11 -14.50
C ALA A 135 3.42 -35.62 -15.87
N PRO A 136 4.05 -35.11 -16.95
CA PRO A 136 3.75 -35.62 -18.28
C PRO A 136 4.01 -37.12 -18.27
N ARG A 137 2.99 -37.94 -18.60
CA ARG A 137 3.13 -39.38 -18.82
C ARG A 137 4.23 -39.52 -19.87
N ARG A 138 5.35 -40.10 -19.50
CA ARG A 138 6.31 -40.61 -20.46
C ARG A 138 5.61 -41.67 -21.28
N SER A 139 5.08 -41.28 -22.44
CA SER A 139 4.74 -42.23 -23.48
C SER A 139 6.04 -42.85 -23.99
N GLY A 140 6.10 -44.18 -23.92
CA GLY A 140 7.25 -44.95 -24.33
C GLY A 140 7.59 -44.73 -25.82
N ARG A 141 8.86 -44.87 -26.04
CA ARG A 141 9.53 -45.25 -27.29
C ARG A 141 8.82 -44.89 -28.61
N ASP A 142 9.40 -43.95 -29.31
CA ASP A 142 9.53 -44.16 -30.74
C ASP A 142 10.82 -43.54 -31.27
N SER A 143 11.49 -44.42 -31.97
CA SER A 143 12.63 -44.44 -32.88
C SER A 143 13.18 -43.10 -33.38
N LEU A 144 14.51 -43.02 -33.25
CA LEU A 144 15.51 -42.42 -34.12
C LEU A 144 15.07 -42.19 -35.58
N ARG A 145 15.12 -40.96 -36.05
CA ARG A 145 15.71 -40.58 -37.33
C ARG A 145 16.02 -39.10 -37.36
N GLY A 146 17.24 -38.80 -37.74
CA GLY A 146 17.92 -37.54 -37.70
C GLY A 146 17.33 -36.43 -38.56
N TRP A 147 17.70 -35.25 -38.15
CA TRP A 147 17.87 -34.11 -39.07
C TRP A 147 18.99 -33.23 -38.55
N GLY A 148 19.92 -32.97 -39.44
CA GLY A 148 21.12 -32.20 -39.20
C GLY A 148 20.90 -30.70 -39.17
N GLY A 149 21.79 -30.05 -38.53
CA GLY A 149 22.44 -28.79 -38.83
C GLY A 149 21.57 -27.55 -39.04
N ALA A 150 21.53 -26.68 -38.07
CA ALA A 150 21.37 -25.24 -38.33
C ALA A 150 22.12 -24.42 -37.30
N ARG A 151 23.01 -23.68 -37.79
CA ARG A 151 23.93 -22.64 -37.36
C ARG A 151 23.51 -21.83 -36.10
N ARG A 152 24.47 -21.67 -35.20
CA ARG A 152 24.44 -20.73 -34.08
C ARG A 152 24.48 -19.30 -34.63
N GLY A 153 23.41 -18.54 -34.46
CA GLY A 153 23.39 -17.09 -34.55
C GLY A 153 23.86 -16.48 -33.25
N ARG A 154 24.93 -15.67 -33.31
CA ARG A 154 25.39 -14.85 -32.18
C ARG A 154 24.35 -13.77 -31.91
N LEU A 155 23.95 -13.65 -30.66
CA LEU A 155 23.24 -12.46 -30.15
C LEU A 155 24.29 -11.35 -30.01
N ALA A 156 24.02 -10.23 -30.65
CA ALA A 156 24.80 -8.98 -30.49
C ALA A 156 24.49 -8.36 -29.13
N GLU A 157 25.53 -7.93 -28.44
CA GLU A 157 25.44 -7.08 -27.25
C GLU A 157 25.08 -5.63 -27.66
N PRO A 158 24.28 -4.90 -26.86
CA PRO A 158 24.08 -3.47 -27.07
C PRO A 158 25.13 -2.69 -26.30
N ASP A 159 26.21 -2.28 -26.98
CA ASP A 159 27.05 -1.17 -26.53
C ASP A 159 26.79 0.05 -27.43
N ASP A 160 26.95 1.24 -26.82
CA ASP A 160 26.94 2.57 -27.43
C ASP A 160 25.60 3.34 -27.52
N LEU A 161 25.27 4.01 -26.41
CA LEU A 161 24.61 5.33 -26.46
C LEU A 161 25.16 6.26 -25.36
N HIS A 162 26.41 6.68 -25.52
CA HIS A 162 26.92 7.89 -24.89
C HIS A 162 28.06 8.45 -25.76
N ARG A 163 27.69 9.37 -26.66
CA ARG A 163 28.55 10.49 -27.08
C ARG A 163 27.76 11.45 -27.98
N ASP A 164 27.96 12.66 -27.62
CA ASP A 164 27.81 13.90 -28.42
C ASP A 164 26.52 14.68 -28.23
N ARG A 165 26.68 15.78 -27.45
CA ARG A 165 26.45 17.16 -27.96
C ARG A 165 27.11 18.20 -27.02
N SER A 166 28.04 18.85 -27.63
CA SER A 166 28.59 20.17 -27.28
C SER A 166 27.51 21.20 -26.99
#